data_9dbc985cc8b463b186777ca20593df31
#
_entry.id   9dbc985cc8b463b186777ca20593df31
#
_cell.length_a   1.000
_cell.length_b   1.000
_cell.length_c   1.000
_cell.angle_alpha   90.00
_cell.angle_beta   90.00
_cell.angle_gamma   90.00
#
_symmetry.space_group_name_H-M   'P 1'
#
loop_
_entity.id
_entity.type
_entity.pdbx_description
1 polymer ?
#
loop_
_entity_poly.entity_id
_entity_poly.type
_entity_poly.pdbx_seq_one_letter_code
_entity_poly.pdbx_strand_id
1 'polypeptide(L)'
;MKYFLMGLKHFKNVAIACAPDNVGLAHELIGALRESDVMPFDFTLKALMVKSDGIHYSNDFSRVETIWLVIQPNSLAWPLFSEKLKKIIEKMLTGKEGLKWISCNICCGKETRTYYIPHFIEELDVLNKDKCFYSNNGGLIKPAYSSLKIQDYSIFPKPSMNNLWQITAAICISDKVKKEIVKSKISCINYESILIV
;
A
#
# COMPACT_ATOMS: atom_id res chain seq x y z
N MET A 1 5.94 -21.79 6.43
CA MET A 1 6.09 -20.59 5.58
C MET A 1 5.77 -19.35 6.42
N LYS A 2 6.39 -18.19 6.17
CA LYS A 2 6.13 -16.95 6.94
C LYS A 2 5.67 -15.86 5.99
N TYR A 3 4.70 -15.07 6.44
CA TYR A 3 4.21 -13.89 5.76
C TYR A 3 4.12 -12.71 6.73
N PHE A 4 4.17 -11.52 6.17
CA PHE A 4 4.22 -10.28 6.94
C PHE A 4 3.30 -9.23 6.31
N LEU A 5 2.59 -8.52 7.14
CA LEU A 5 1.97 -7.26 6.77
C LEU A 5 3.08 -6.23 6.59
N MET A 6 3.13 -5.61 5.42
CA MET A 6 4.10 -4.58 5.07
C MET A 6 3.49 -3.21 5.27
N GLY A 7 4.20 -2.34 5.97
CA GLY A 7 3.79 -0.96 6.19
C GLY A 7 4.98 -0.01 6.24
N LEU A 8 4.71 1.26 6.23
CA LEU A 8 5.73 2.29 6.42
C LEU A 8 6.10 2.37 7.91
N LYS A 9 7.38 2.55 8.22
CA LYS A 9 7.81 2.93 9.58
C LYS A 9 7.23 4.28 9.95
N HIS A 10 7.02 4.48 11.24
CA HIS A 10 6.58 5.77 11.74
C HIS A 10 7.71 6.81 11.59
N PHE A 11 7.38 7.95 11.01
CA PHE A 11 8.23 9.12 10.91
C PHE A 11 7.50 10.29 11.58
N LYS A 12 8.24 11.14 12.30
CA LYS A 12 7.64 12.32 12.97
C LYS A 12 7.21 13.39 11.96
N ASN A 13 8.03 13.60 10.94
CA ASN A 13 7.81 14.62 9.91
C ASN A 13 8.00 13.98 8.54
N VAL A 14 6.90 13.83 7.81
CA VAL A 14 6.91 13.20 6.48
C VAL A 14 6.36 14.13 5.42
N ALA A 15 6.82 13.91 4.20
CA ALA A 15 6.12 14.43 3.03
C ALA A 15 4.97 13.48 2.65
N ILE A 16 3.82 14.04 2.34
CA ILE A 16 2.61 13.32 1.92
C ILE A 16 2.22 13.72 0.51
N ALA A 17 1.88 12.77 -0.33
CA ALA A 17 1.34 13.00 -1.66
C ALA A 17 -0.17 13.30 -1.56
N CYS A 18 -0.55 14.54 -1.83
CA CYS A 18 -1.94 14.98 -1.81
C CYS A 18 -2.55 14.84 -3.20
N ALA A 19 -3.68 14.13 -3.30
CA ALA A 19 -4.53 14.17 -4.48
C ALA A 19 -5.17 15.56 -4.63
N PRO A 20 -5.58 15.97 -5.83
CA PRO A 20 -6.38 17.18 -6.02
C PRO A 20 -7.70 17.14 -5.24
N ASP A 21 -8.19 18.28 -4.77
CA ASP A 21 -9.36 18.37 -3.89
C ASP A 21 -10.67 17.87 -4.54
N ASN A 22 -10.71 17.82 -5.88
CA ASN A 22 -11.91 17.47 -6.65
C ASN A 22 -11.96 16.02 -7.17
N VAL A 23 -11.07 15.14 -6.70
CA VAL A 23 -10.98 13.77 -7.26
C VAL A 23 -11.99 12.77 -6.70
N GLY A 24 -12.82 13.16 -5.75
CA GLY A 24 -13.79 12.26 -5.10
C GLY A 24 -13.15 11.35 -4.03
N LEU A 25 -13.91 10.38 -3.58
CA LEU A 25 -13.47 9.45 -2.54
C LEU A 25 -12.69 8.27 -3.13
N ALA A 26 -11.74 7.74 -2.37
CA ALA A 26 -10.85 6.65 -2.82
C ALA A 26 -11.62 5.43 -3.40
N HIS A 27 -12.77 5.07 -2.82
CA HIS A 27 -13.55 3.93 -3.29
C HIS A 27 -14.27 4.20 -4.63
N GLU A 28 -14.61 5.45 -4.94
CA GLU A 28 -15.20 5.84 -6.23
C GLU A 28 -14.16 5.76 -7.35
N LEU A 29 -12.91 6.17 -7.05
CA LEU A 29 -11.80 6.11 -7.99
C LEU A 29 -11.44 4.67 -8.39
N ILE A 30 -11.54 3.69 -7.48
CA ILE A 30 -11.22 2.28 -7.77
C ILE A 30 -12.04 1.77 -8.96
N GLY A 31 -13.32 2.13 -9.04
CA GLY A 31 -14.18 1.76 -10.17
C GLY A 31 -13.70 2.32 -11.50
N ALA A 32 -13.25 3.56 -11.51
CA ALA A 32 -12.72 4.24 -12.71
C ALA A 32 -11.35 3.70 -13.16
N LEU A 33 -10.58 3.10 -12.24
CA LEU A 33 -9.24 2.57 -12.52
C LEU A 33 -9.20 1.13 -13.01
N ARG A 34 -10.35 0.46 -13.15
CA ARG A 34 -10.40 -0.95 -13.58
C ARG A 34 -9.69 -1.19 -14.91
N GLU A 35 -9.89 -0.30 -15.87
CA GLU A 35 -9.38 -0.40 -17.25
C GLU A 35 -8.17 0.50 -17.50
N SER A 36 -7.66 1.19 -16.45
CA SER A 36 -6.55 2.12 -16.59
C SER A 36 -5.31 1.64 -15.87
N ASP A 37 -4.16 1.76 -16.53
CA ASP A 37 -2.84 1.53 -15.93
C ASP A 37 -2.17 2.85 -15.49
N VAL A 38 -2.89 3.98 -15.57
CA VAL A 38 -2.40 5.32 -15.23
C VAL A 38 -3.43 6.08 -14.42
N MET A 39 -2.99 6.77 -13.37
CA MET A 39 -3.85 7.69 -12.61
C MET A 39 -4.30 8.87 -13.49
N PRO A 40 -5.57 9.30 -13.41
CA PRO A 40 -6.08 10.42 -14.20
C PRO A 40 -5.61 11.80 -13.71
N PHE A 41 -4.81 11.86 -12.66
CA PHE A 41 -4.26 13.10 -12.09
C PHE A 41 -2.88 12.85 -11.47
N ASP A 42 -2.13 13.94 -11.27
CA ASP A 42 -0.87 13.93 -10.54
C ASP A 42 -1.12 14.29 -9.07
N PHE A 43 -0.36 13.67 -8.17
CA PHE A 43 -0.31 14.06 -6.77
C PHE A 43 0.64 15.26 -6.59
N THR A 44 0.34 16.10 -5.62
CA THR A 44 1.26 17.16 -5.18
C THR A 44 1.85 16.78 -3.84
N LEU A 45 3.18 16.77 -3.73
CA LEU A 45 3.86 16.48 -2.47
C LEU A 45 3.80 17.71 -1.56
N LYS A 46 3.44 17.49 -0.30
CA LYS A 46 3.37 18.51 0.75
C LYS A 46 4.01 18.00 2.04
N ALA A 47 4.57 18.88 2.83
CA ALA A 47 4.98 18.57 4.19
C ALA A 47 3.76 18.49 5.09
N LEU A 48 3.63 17.39 5.85
CA LEU A 48 2.58 17.23 6.84
C LEU A 48 3.09 17.74 8.19
N MET A 49 2.37 18.69 8.76
CA MET A 49 2.66 19.24 10.07
C MET A 49 1.48 19.02 11.02
N VAL A 50 1.74 18.41 12.17
CA VAL A 50 0.76 18.27 13.26
C VAL A 50 0.98 19.42 14.24
N LYS A 51 -0.03 20.28 14.41
CA LYS A 51 -0.06 21.38 15.36
C LYS A 51 -1.18 21.17 16.39
N SER A 52 -1.24 22.01 17.40
CA SER A 52 -2.29 21.94 18.44
C SER A 52 -3.71 22.14 17.91
N ASP A 53 -3.85 22.84 16.78
CA ASP A 53 -5.10 23.14 16.09
C ASP A 53 -5.44 22.16 14.97
N GLY A 54 -4.59 21.14 14.73
CA GLY A 54 -4.87 20.10 13.75
C GLY A 54 -3.72 19.76 12.80
N ILE A 55 -4.09 19.16 11.66
CA ILE A 55 -3.15 18.75 10.61
C ILE A 55 -3.08 19.86 9.57
N HIS A 56 -1.87 20.30 9.26
CA HIS A 56 -1.58 21.32 8.26
C HIS A 56 -0.69 20.77 7.16
N TYR A 57 -0.90 21.26 5.94
CA TYR A 57 -0.07 20.97 4.78
C TYR A 57 0.71 22.20 4.38
N SER A 58 2.00 22.05 4.08
CA SER A 58 2.89 23.13 3.70
C SER A 58 3.77 22.74 2.50
N ASN A 59 4.23 23.74 1.76
CA ASN A 59 5.28 23.57 0.75
C ASN A 59 6.70 23.76 1.34
N ASP A 60 6.81 24.01 2.63
CA ASP A 60 8.09 24.11 3.33
C ASP A 60 8.51 22.73 3.85
N PHE A 61 9.52 22.16 3.23
CA PHE A 61 10.09 20.84 3.56
C PHE A 61 11.29 20.91 4.52
N SER A 62 11.62 22.08 5.08
CA SER A 62 12.80 22.28 5.92
C SER A 62 12.86 21.36 7.16
N ARG A 63 11.71 20.90 7.63
CA ARG A 63 11.57 19.98 8.80
C ARG A 63 11.28 18.54 8.43
N VAL A 64 11.20 18.21 7.14
CA VAL A 64 10.92 16.85 6.66
C VAL A 64 12.21 16.05 6.62
N GLU A 65 12.25 14.91 7.33
CA GLU A 65 13.44 14.06 7.39
C GLU A 65 13.76 13.40 6.04
N THR A 66 12.72 12.98 5.34
CA THR A 66 12.86 12.36 4.02
C THR A 66 11.68 12.76 3.14
N ILE A 67 11.99 13.43 2.03
CA ILE A 67 10.97 13.91 1.10
C ILE A 67 10.39 12.73 0.29
N TRP A 68 11.25 11.87 -0.25
CA TRP A 68 10.88 10.76 -1.11
C TRP A 68 11.09 9.42 -0.42
N LEU A 69 10.00 8.70 -0.18
CA LEU A 69 10.01 7.38 0.47
C LEU A 69 9.74 6.27 -0.56
N VAL A 70 10.16 5.05 -0.28
CA VAL A 70 9.88 3.90 -1.16
C VAL A 70 8.41 3.46 -1.11
N ILE A 71 7.72 3.78 -0.01
CA ILE A 71 6.27 3.76 0.12
C ILE A 71 5.89 5.19 0.50
N GLN A 72 5.29 5.93 -0.42
CA GLN A 72 4.94 7.34 -0.17
C GLN A 72 3.57 7.44 0.46
N PRO A 73 3.44 8.03 1.67
CA PRO A 73 2.14 8.33 2.26
C PRO A 73 1.34 9.25 1.35
N ASN A 74 0.03 9.08 1.32
CA ASN A 74 -0.83 9.91 0.48
C ASN A 74 -2.24 10.09 1.07
N SER A 75 -2.97 11.07 0.57
CA SER A 75 -4.30 11.45 1.04
C SER A 75 -5.39 10.42 0.75
N LEU A 76 -5.16 9.48 -0.18
CA LEU A 76 -6.09 8.39 -0.50
C LEU A 76 -5.87 7.14 0.35
N ALA A 77 -4.84 7.13 1.19
CA ALA A 77 -4.39 5.96 1.96
C ALA A 77 -4.06 4.74 1.08
N TRP A 78 -3.61 4.94 -0.15
CA TRP A 78 -3.19 3.90 -1.07
C TRP A 78 -1.70 3.58 -0.95
N PRO A 79 -1.25 2.38 -1.33
CA PRO A 79 0.18 2.03 -1.30
C PRO A 79 0.89 2.59 -2.55
N LEU A 80 1.48 3.76 -2.46
CA LEU A 80 2.29 4.33 -3.54
C LEU A 80 3.72 3.82 -3.44
N PHE A 81 4.09 2.88 -4.30
CA PHE A 81 5.40 2.23 -4.30
C PHE A 81 6.35 2.89 -5.30
N SER A 82 7.60 3.13 -4.87
CA SER A 82 8.64 3.57 -5.79
C SER A 82 8.95 2.47 -6.81
N GLU A 83 9.52 2.86 -7.95
CA GLU A 83 9.95 1.93 -8.99
C GLU A 83 10.90 0.84 -8.45
N LYS A 84 11.79 1.20 -7.52
CA LYS A 84 12.70 0.24 -6.87
C LYS A 84 11.93 -0.86 -6.14
N LEU A 85 10.90 -0.50 -5.36
CA LEU A 85 10.11 -1.47 -4.61
C LEU A 85 9.24 -2.31 -5.56
N LYS A 86 8.61 -1.68 -6.56
CA LYS A 86 7.86 -2.36 -7.62
C LYS A 86 8.71 -3.44 -8.29
N LYS A 87 9.90 -3.12 -8.78
CA LYS A 87 10.80 -4.06 -9.45
C LYS A 87 11.21 -5.26 -8.57
N ILE A 88 11.39 -5.04 -7.26
CA ILE A 88 11.67 -6.13 -6.32
C ILE A 88 10.48 -7.07 -6.22
N ILE A 89 9.27 -6.53 -6.09
CA ILE A 89 8.04 -7.32 -5.98
C ILE A 89 7.80 -8.08 -7.27
N GLU A 90 7.87 -7.42 -8.43
CA GLU A 90 7.65 -8.04 -9.76
C GLU A 90 8.53 -9.26 -10.01
N LYS A 91 9.81 -9.18 -9.63
CA LYS A 91 10.75 -10.32 -9.73
C LYS A 91 10.32 -11.53 -8.92
N MET A 92 9.49 -11.34 -7.92
CA MET A 92 9.09 -12.38 -6.97
C MET A 92 7.68 -12.89 -7.20
N LEU A 93 6.89 -12.26 -8.10
CA LEU A 93 5.55 -12.69 -8.44
C LEU A 93 5.56 -14.12 -9.00
N THR A 94 4.54 -14.88 -8.63
CA THR A 94 4.32 -16.25 -9.12
C THR A 94 3.43 -16.28 -10.35
N GLY A 95 2.79 -15.16 -10.68
CA GLY A 95 1.79 -15.02 -11.75
C GLY A 95 0.37 -15.39 -11.31
N LYS A 96 0.18 -15.84 -10.06
CA LYS A 96 -1.13 -16.21 -9.50
C LYS A 96 -1.79 -15.09 -8.70
N GLU A 97 -1.09 -13.99 -8.49
CA GLU A 97 -1.54 -12.88 -7.64
C GLU A 97 -2.58 -11.98 -8.32
N GLY A 98 -2.77 -12.09 -9.63
CA GLY A 98 -3.66 -11.21 -10.38
C GLY A 98 -3.33 -9.73 -10.18
N LEU A 99 -2.03 -9.39 -10.10
CA LEU A 99 -1.55 -8.05 -9.79
C LEU A 99 -1.23 -7.27 -11.06
N LYS A 100 -1.82 -6.09 -11.18
CA LYS A 100 -1.46 -5.03 -12.13
C LYS A 100 -0.85 -3.84 -11.39
N TRP A 101 -0.25 -2.92 -12.13
CA TRP A 101 0.31 -1.69 -11.60
C TRP A 101 -0.34 -0.49 -12.27
N ILE A 102 -0.85 0.42 -11.45
CA ILE A 102 -1.30 1.73 -11.91
C ILE A 102 -0.17 2.71 -11.64
N SER A 103 0.33 3.37 -12.69
CA SER A 103 1.33 4.43 -12.56
C SER A 103 0.69 5.73 -12.15
N CYS A 104 1.38 6.50 -11.29
CA CYS A 104 0.98 7.84 -10.90
C CYS A 104 2.22 8.73 -10.74
N ASN A 105 2.07 10.01 -11.02
CA ASN A 105 3.13 10.98 -10.79
C ASN A 105 2.92 11.69 -9.46
N ILE A 106 4.04 12.05 -8.82
CA ILE A 106 4.05 12.92 -7.65
C ILE A 106 4.96 14.09 -7.96
N CYS A 107 4.40 15.28 -7.92
CA CYS A 107 5.08 16.55 -8.22
C CYS A 107 5.52 17.25 -6.92
N CYS A 108 6.77 17.73 -6.90
CA CYS A 108 7.34 18.56 -5.83
C CYS A 108 8.14 19.72 -6.46
N GLY A 109 7.53 20.89 -6.60
CA GLY A 109 8.12 22.00 -7.32
C GLY A 109 8.38 21.65 -8.79
N LYS A 110 9.65 21.62 -9.20
CA LYS A 110 10.06 21.23 -10.57
C LYS A 110 10.39 19.75 -10.72
N GLU A 111 10.43 19.00 -9.62
CA GLU A 111 10.73 17.57 -9.62
C GLU A 111 9.43 16.77 -9.71
N THR A 112 9.41 15.77 -10.58
CA THR A 112 8.32 14.79 -10.70
C THR A 112 8.91 13.39 -10.62
N ARG A 113 8.28 12.53 -9.81
CA ARG A 113 8.64 11.11 -9.72
C ARG A 113 7.42 10.24 -9.97
N THR A 114 7.63 9.16 -10.73
CA THR A 114 6.59 8.15 -10.95
C THR A 114 6.60 7.14 -9.80
N TYR A 115 5.41 6.87 -9.28
CA TYR A 115 5.10 5.85 -8.30
C TYR A 115 4.09 4.86 -8.88
N TYR A 116 3.90 3.74 -8.20
CA TYR A 116 3.09 2.64 -8.67
C TYR A 116 2.17 2.13 -7.57
N ILE A 117 0.92 1.95 -7.92
CA ILE A 117 -0.13 1.44 -7.03
C ILE A 117 -0.38 -0.03 -7.40
N PRO A 118 -0.21 -1.00 -6.48
CA PRO A 118 -0.60 -2.37 -6.71
C PRO A 118 -2.12 -2.47 -6.79
N HIS A 119 -2.62 -2.95 -7.92
CA HIS A 119 -4.03 -3.17 -8.19
C HIS A 119 -4.27 -4.65 -8.41
N PHE A 120 -5.03 -5.28 -7.53
CA PHE A 120 -5.42 -6.68 -7.67
C PHE A 120 -6.68 -6.75 -8.54
N ILE A 121 -6.66 -7.60 -9.57
CA ILE A 121 -7.79 -7.73 -10.51
C ILE A 121 -8.78 -8.81 -10.10
N GLU A 122 -8.40 -9.66 -9.14
CA GLU A 122 -9.20 -10.74 -8.58
C GLU A 122 -9.14 -10.73 -7.06
N GLU A 123 -10.24 -11.09 -6.42
CA GLU A 123 -10.27 -11.29 -4.97
C GLU A 123 -9.62 -12.63 -4.62
N LEU A 124 -8.50 -12.58 -3.92
CA LEU A 124 -7.76 -13.78 -3.56
C LEU A 124 -8.37 -14.45 -2.31
N ASP A 125 -8.71 -15.73 -2.42
CA ASP A 125 -9.16 -16.52 -1.28
C ASP A 125 -7.96 -16.92 -0.41
N VAL A 126 -7.68 -16.12 0.61
CA VAL A 126 -6.50 -16.26 1.48
C VAL A 126 -6.86 -16.72 2.91
N LEU A 127 -8.15 -16.71 3.28
CA LEU A 127 -8.58 -16.91 4.65
C LEU A 127 -8.90 -18.37 4.99
N ASN A 128 -8.56 -18.75 6.21
CA ASN A 128 -9.21 -19.88 6.89
C ASN A 128 -10.42 -19.31 7.66
N LYS A 129 -11.60 -19.37 7.03
CA LYS A 129 -12.82 -18.74 7.56
C LYS A 129 -13.23 -19.26 8.94
N ASP A 130 -12.96 -20.53 9.23
CA ASP A 130 -13.30 -21.20 10.51
C ASP A 130 -12.42 -20.70 11.68
N LYS A 131 -11.28 -20.13 11.38
CA LYS A 131 -10.32 -19.58 12.37
C LYS A 131 -10.29 -18.06 12.41
N CYS A 132 -11.04 -17.39 11.54
CA CYS A 132 -11.21 -15.96 11.57
C CYS A 132 -12.14 -15.50 12.69
N PHE A 133 -11.91 -14.31 13.19
CA PHE A 133 -12.80 -13.66 14.17
C PHE A 133 -13.69 -12.64 13.45
N TYR A 134 -14.98 -12.81 13.61
CA TYR A 134 -15.98 -11.91 13.03
C TYR A 134 -16.76 -11.18 14.11
N SER A 135 -17.25 -9.98 13.81
CA SER A 135 -18.22 -9.26 14.63
C SER A 135 -19.62 -9.85 14.48
N ASN A 136 -20.55 -9.44 15.36
CA ASN A 136 -21.94 -9.91 15.33
C ASN A 136 -22.67 -9.60 14.01
N ASN A 137 -22.24 -8.57 13.29
CA ASN A 137 -22.76 -8.18 11.97
C ASN A 137 -21.97 -8.78 10.79
N GLY A 138 -21.12 -9.78 11.03
CA GLY A 138 -20.35 -10.49 10.00
C GLY A 138 -19.08 -9.79 9.53
N GLY A 139 -18.73 -8.63 10.09
CA GLY A 139 -17.48 -7.93 9.74
C GLY A 139 -16.24 -8.66 10.24
N LEU A 140 -15.20 -8.80 9.40
CA LEU A 140 -13.94 -9.45 9.75
C LEU A 140 -13.14 -8.59 10.74
N ILE A 141 -12.98 -9.08 11.98
CA ILE A 141 -12.21 -8.39 13.04
C ILE A 141 -10.74 -8.82 12.99
N LYS A 142 -10.51 -10.16 13.00
CA LYS A 142 -9.15 -10.72 13.02
C LYS A 142 -9.04 -11.80 11.95
N PRO A 143 -8.25 -11.57 10.90
CA PRO A 143 -8.01 -12.57 9.88
C PRO A 143 -7.10 -13.69 10.39
N ALA A 144 -7.41 -14.92 10.03
CA ALA A 144 -6.53 -16.09 10.11
C ALA A 144 -6.30 -16.61 8.69
N TYR A 145 -5.04 -16.68 8.27
CA TYR A 145 -4.70 -17.01 6.90
C TYR A 145 -4.47 -18.53 6.75
N SER A 146 -5.01 -19.11 5.67
CA SER A 146 -4.82 -20.52 5.38
C SER A 146 -3.46 -20.76 4.74
N SER A 147 -2.61 -21.57 5.39
CA SER A 147 -1.29 -21.93 4.86
C SER A 147 -1.35 -22.54 3.46
N LEU A 148 -2.37 -23.37 3.19
CA LEU A 148 -2.56 -24.01 1.89
C LEU A 148 -2.96 -23.03 0.80
N LYS A 149 -3.80 -22.02 1.13
CA LYS A 149 -4.29 -21.06 0.14
C LYS A 149 -3.24 -20.01 -0.24
N ILE A 150 -2.42 -19.56 0.74
CA ILE A 150 -1.45 -18.47 0.52
C ILE A 150 -0.08 -18.95 0.03
N GLN A 151 0.22 -20.24 0.05
CA GLN A 151 1.56 -20.78 -0.24
C GLN A 151 2.11 -20.39 -1.62
N ASP A 152 1.22 -20.16 -2.56
CA ASP A 152 1.55 -19.82 -3.95
C ASP A 152 1.62 -18.31 -4.22
N TYR A 153 1.32 -17.47 -3.23
CA TYR A 153 1.35 -16.01 -3.41
C TYR A 153 2.61 -15.40 -2.82
N SER A 154 3.27 -14.56 -3.56
CA SER A 154 4.37 -13.72 -3.05
C SER A 154 3.87 -12.46 -2.37
N ILE A 155 2.71 -11.95 -2.82
CA ILE A 155 2.04 -10.76 -2.31
C ILE A 155 0.52 -10.94 -2.43
N PHE A 156 -0.23 -10.42 -1.47
CA PHE A 156 -1.69 -10.36 -1.54
C PHE A 156 -2.25 -9.23 -0.66
N PRO A 157 -3.45 -8.72 -0.97
CA PRO A 157 -4.10 -7.69 -0.16
C PRO A 157 -4.53 -8.28 1.19
N LYS A 158 -4.40 -7.50 2.27
CA LYS A 158 -5.04 -7.87 3.53
C LYS A 158 -6.56 -7.75 3.37
N PRO A 159 -7.33 -8.81 3.63
CA PRO A 159 -8.78 -8.72 3.62
C PRO A 159 -9.29 -7.64 4.58
N SER A 160 -10.25 -6.85 4.14
CA SER A 160 -10.82 -5.75 4.91
C SER A 160 -12.34 -5.91 5.05
N MET A 161 -12.92 -5.25 6.06
CA MET A 161 -14.38 -5.23 6.28
C MET A 161 -15.15 -4.57 5.14
N ASN A 162 -14.52 -3.63 4.44
CA ASN A 162 -15.16 -2.81 3.40
C ASN A 162 -15.07 -3.40 2.00
N ASN A 163 -14.57 -4.62 1.87
CA ASN A 163 -14.38 -5.31 0.59
C ASN A 163 -13.57 -4.52 -0.46
N LEU A 164 -12.67 -3.65 0.00
CA LEU A 164 -11.78 -2.86 -0.85
C LEU A 164 -10.46 -3.61 -1.09
N TRP A 165 -10.56 -4.81 -1.68
CA TRP A 165 -9.40 -5.67 -1.92
C TRP A 165 -8.56 -5.27 -3.13
N GLN A 166 -9.13 -4.55 -4.10
CA GLN A 166 -8.45 -4.18 -5.34
C GLN A 166 -7.26 -3.25 -5.10
N ILE A 167 -7.45 -2.21 -4.30
CA ILE A 167 -6.39 -1.28 -3.87
C ILE A 167 -6.52 -1.07 -2.37
N THR A 168 -5.57 -1.59 -1.60
CA THR A 168 -5.57 -1.48 -0.13
C THR A 168 -4.21 -1.05 0.38
N ALA A 169 -4.18 -0.21 1.41
CA ALA A 169 -2.94 0.19 2.09
C ALA A 169 -2.24 -0.99 2.76
N ALA A 170 -3.00 -2.02 3.13
CA ALA A 170 -2.50 -3.15 3.90
C ALA A 170 -2.16 -4.32 2.97
N ILE A 171 -0.88 -4.50 2.68
CA ILE A 171 -0.34 -5.52 1.78
C ILE A 171 0.43 -6.57 2.59
N CYS A 172 0.11 -7.85 2.36
CA CYS A 172 0.85 -8.98 2.90
C CYS A 172 1.89 -9.46 1.89
N ILE A 173 3.10 -9.76 2.38
CA ILE A 173 4.22 -10.25 1.56
C ILE A 173 4.83 -11.51 2.17
N SER A 174 5.35 -12.40 1.32
CA SER A 174 6.08 -13.59 1.75
C SER A 174 7.45 -13.25 2.34
N ASP A 175 8.01 -14.18 3.13
CA ASP A 175 9.36 -14.07 3.69
C ASP A 175 10.43 -13.91 2.59
N LYS A 176 10.22 -14.49 1.42
CA LYS A 176 11.11 -14.33 0.26
C LYS A 176 11.15 -12.88 -0.22
N VAL A 177 9.99 -12.24 -0.40
CA VAL A 177 9.88 -10.83 -0.80
C VAL A 177 10.52 -9.94 0.28
N LYS A 178 10.21 -10.17 1.56
CA LYS A 178 10.81 -9.43 2.67
C LYS A 178 12.34 -9.51 2.64
N LYS A 179 12.92 -10.69 2.47
CA LYS A 179 14.39 -10.89 2.42
C LYS A 179 15.01 -10.10 1.27
N GLU A 180 14.39 -10.08 0.09
CA GLU A 180 14.91 -9.35 -1.05
C GLU A 180 14.82 -7.83 -0.85
N ILE A 181 13.74 -7.32 -0.23
CA ILE A 181 13.62 -5.91 0.15
C ILE A 181 14.73 -5.51 1.13
N VAL A 182 14.96 -6.32 2.18
CA VAL A 182 16.02 -6.07 3.18
C VAL A 182 17.42 -6.10 2.54
N LYS A 183 17.68 -7.08 1.68
CA LYS A 183 18.94 -7.19 0.91
C LYS A 183 19.19 -5.96 0.04
N SER A 184 18.13 -5.35 -0.48
CA SER A 184 18.18 -4.12 -1.28
C SER A 184 18.44 -2.85 -0.45
N LYS A 185 18.70 -2.98 0.87
CA LYS A 185 18.96 -1.89 1.82
C LYS A 185 17.81 -0.87 1.91
N ILE A 186 16.56 -1.33 1.78
CA ILE A 186 15.37 -0.52 2.01
C ILE A 186 15.04 -0.60 3.51
N SER A 187 15.20 0.50 4.25
CA SER A 187 15.12 0.54 5.72
C SER A 187 13.83 1.14 6.28
N CYS A 188 13.02 1.81 5.45
CA CYS A 188 11.83 2.54 5.91
C CYS A 188 10.56 1.69 5.99
N ILE A 189 10.66 0.36 5.81
CA ILE A 189 9.51 -0.56 5.87
C ILE A 189 9.46 -1.26 7.22
N ASN A 190 8.26 -1.32 7.80
CA ASN A 190 7.93 -2.14 8.95
C ASN A 190 7.28 -3.45 8.50
N TYR A 191 7.47 -4.51 9.28
CA TYR A 191 6.95 -5.84 9.00
C TYR A 191 6.30 -6.41 10.26
N GLU A 192 5.02 -6.71 10.19
CA GLU A 192 4.26 -7.37 11.24
C GLU A 192 3.92 -8.80 10.81
N SER A 193 4.20 -9.79 11.66
CA SER A 193 3.87 -11.19 11.34
C SER A 193 2.35 -11.39 11.34
N ILE A 194 1.83 -12.09 10.33
CA ILE A 194 0.41 -12.45 10.26
C ILE A 194 0.16 -13.85 10.85
N LEU A 195 -1.09 -14.09 11.31
CA LEU A 195 -1.50 -15.39 11.85
C LEU A 195 -1.79 -16.36 10.71
N ILE A 196 -0.97 -17.40 10.58
CA ILE A 196 -1.14 -18.48 9.60
C ILE A 196 -1.55 -19.76 10.34
N VAL A 197 -2.53 -20.45 9.80
CA VAL A 197 -3.11 -21.68 10.36
C VAL A 197 -3.23 -22.76 9.28
#